data_6a15c07db82784d242be112b003e600c
#
_entry.id   6a15c07db82784d242be112b003e600c
#
_cell.length_a   1.000
_cell.length_b   1.000
_cell.length_c   1.000
_cell.angle_alpha   90.00
_cell.angle_beta   90.00
_cell.angle_gamma   90.00
#
_symmetry.space_group_name_H-M   'P 1'
#
loop_
_entity.id
_entity.type
_entity.pdbx_description
1 polymer ?
#
loop_
_entity_poly.entity_id
_entity_poly.type
_entity_poly.pdbx_seq_one_letter_code
_entity_poly.pdbx_strand_id
1 'polypeptide(L)'
;MTTWFISRHPGAIAWIKEQAQWHIDHYRDHLDPDEIAPGDTVIGTLPLHLAAAVCAKGAQWYALQLPQEAERRGSEYSAAEMRAMGCTLQRYHIYKT
;
A
#
# COMPACT_ATOMS: atom_id res chain seq x y z
N MET A 1 9.66 5.17 -14.17
CA MET A 1 8.61 4.56 -13.35
C MET A 1 8.97 4.70 -11.89
N THR A 2 8.01 5.09 -11.10
CA THR A 2 8.22 5.43 -9.70
C THR A 2 7.40 4.50 -8.82
N THR A 3 7.97 4.09 -7.70
CA THR A 3 7.27 3.25 -6.73
C THR A 3 6.99 4.06 -5.47
N TRP A 4 5.72 4.11 -5.09
CA TRP A 4 5.21 4.90 -3.98
C TRP A 4 4.69 3.99 -2.89
N PHE A 5 4.96 4.33 -1.64
CA PHE A 5 4.35 3.64 -0.50
C PHE A 5 3.49 4.64 0.26
N ILE A 6 2.19 4.35 0.35
CA ILE A 6 1.20 5.24 0.95
C ILE A 6 0.76 4.66 2.28
N SER A 7 1.22 5.26 3.35
CA SER A 7 0.83 4.86 4.70
C SER A 7 1.30 5.91 5.70
N ARG A 8 0.54 6.10 6.76
CA ARG A 8 0.93 6.93 7.90
C ARG A 8 1.27 6.09 9.14
N HIS A 9 1.26 4.76 9.00
CA HIS A 9 1.52 3.87 10.11
C HIS A 9 3.00 3.49 10.14
N PRO A 10 3.75 3.86 11.20
CA PRO A 10 5.18 3.55 11.25
C PRO A 10 5.52 2.08 11.12
N GLY A 11 4.65 1.20 11.65
CA GLY A 11 4.85 -0.24 11.52
C GLY A 11 4.81 -0.71 10.07
N ALA A 12 3.88 -0.19 9.28
CA ALA A 12 3.78 -0.54 7.87
C ALA A 12 4.99 -0.04 7.09
N ILE A 13 5.45 1.17 7.39
CA ILE A 13 6.64 1.73 6.75
C ILE A 13 7.87 0.87 7.08
N ALA A 14 8.03 0.50 8.35
CA ALA A 14 9.14 -0.36 8.76
C ALA A 14 9.06 -1.74 8.10
N TRP A 15 7.83 -2.29 8.00
CA TRP A 15 7.62 -3.59 7.38
C TRP A 15 8.02 -3.59 5.90
N ILE A 16 7.60 -2.57 5.13
CA ILE A 16 7.92 -2.52 3.70
C ILE A 16 9.43 -2.38 3.48
N LYS A 17 10.12 -1.69 4.37
CA LYS A 17 11.57 -1.54 4.28
C LYS A 17 12.30 -2.86 4.48
N GLU A 18 11.67 -3.84 5.11
CA GLU A 18 12.24 -5.19 5.28
C GLU A 18 12.08 -6.06 4.04
N GLN A 19 11.25 -5.64 3.07
CA GLN A 19 10.95 -6.44 1.90
C GLN A 19 11.99 -6.16 0.81
N ALA A 20 12.96 -7.06 0.68
CA ALA A 20 14.12 -6.85 -0.20
C ALA A 20 13.74 -6.66 -1.67
N GLN A 21 12.63 -7.27 -2.11
CA GLN A 21 12.20 -7.17 -3.49
C GLN A 21 11.58 -5.83 -3.87
N TRP A 22 11.32 -4.96 -2.89
CA TRP A 22 10.69 -3.67 -3.15
C TRP A 22 11.65 -2.53 -2.89
N HIS A 23 11.84 -1.68 -3.89
CA HIS A 23 12.56 -0.42 -3.78
C HIS A 23 11.55 0.70 -3.84
N ILE A 24 11.37 1.41 -2.73
CA ILE A 24 10.39 2.49 -2.63
C ILE A 24 11.09 3.81 -2.91
N ASP A 25 10.58 4.54 -3.89
CA ASP A 25 11.14 5.86 -4.27
C ASP A 25 10.59 6.97 -3.38
N HIS A 26 9.31 6.90 -3.06
CA HIS A 26 8.66 7.93 -2.24
C HIS A 26 7.72 7.32 -1.22
N TYR A 27 7.70 7.91 -0.03
CA TYR A 27 6.76 7.60 1.03
C TYR A 27 5.82 8.78 1.20
N ARG A 28 4.51 8.54 1.31
CA ARG A 28 3.50 9.57 1.51
C ARG A 28 2.51 9.12 2.55
N ASP A 29 2.02 10.07 3.37
CA ASP A 29 0.98 9.78 4.34
C ASP A 29 -0.36 9.54 3.66
N HIS A 30 -0.63 10.28 2.60
CA HIS A 30 -1.86 10.21 1.83
C HIS A 30 -1.55 10.22 0.34
N LEU A 31 -2.39 9.55 -0.42
CA LEU A 31 -2.25 9.53 -1.87
C LEU A 31 -2.75 10.85 -2.46
N ASP A 32 -1.91 11.46 -3.30
CA ASP A 32 -2.32 12.53 -4.21
C ASP A 32 -2.31 11.93 -5.62
N PRO A 33 -3.48 11.68 -6.22
CA PRO A 33 -3.51 11.08 -7.56
C PRO A 33 -2.77 11.90 -8.61
N ASP A 34 -2.66 13.21 -8.42
CA ASP A 34 -1.97 14.07 -9.39
C ASP A 34 -0.46 13.82 -9.43
N GLU A 35 0.11 13.24 -8.38
CA GLU A 35 1.53 12.88 -8.37
C GLU A 35 1.82 11.59 -9.16
N ILE A 36 0.81 10.77 -9.38
CA ILE A 36 0.99 9.44 -9.96
C ILE A 36 0.97 9.53 -11.47
N ALA A 37 1.94 8.87 -12.11
CA ALA A 37 2.08 8.84 -13.56
C ALA A 37 1.80 7.44 -14.10
N PRO A 38 1.44 7.31 -15.39
CA PRO A 38 1.29 5.99 -16.00
C PRO A 38 2.56 5.17 -15.85
N GLY A 39 2.40 3.90 -15.50
CA GLY A 39 3.52 2.99 -15.28
C GLY A 39 4.08 2.99 -13.87
N ASP A 40 3.65 3.92 -13.02
CA ASP A 40 4.07 3.93 -11.62
C ASP A 40 3.45 2.75 -10.86
N THR A 41 4.05 2.43 -9.72
CA THR A 41 3.52 1.43 -8.79
C THR A 41 3.18 2.11 -7.49
N VAL A 42 1.97 1.86 -6.98
CA VAL A 42 1.50 2.40 -5.71
C VAL A 42 1.19 1.24 -4.77
N ILE A 43 1.81 1.26 -3.59
CA ILE A 43 1.65 0.21 -2.59
C ILE A 43 1.03 0.83 -1.34
N GLY A 44 0.05 0.16 -0.78
CA GLY A 44 -0.55 0.58 0.47
C GLY A 44 -2.04 0.30 0.53
N THR A 45 -2.65 0.71 1.63
CA THR A 45 -4.10 0.57 1.82
C THR A 45 -4.78 1.85 1.35
N LEU A 46 -5.64 1.73 0.33
CA LEU A 46 -6.35 2.87 -0.25
C LEU A 46 -7.85 2.63 -0.22
N PRO A 47 -8.65 3.69 -0.03
CA PRO A 47 -10.07 3.61 -0.34
C PRO A 47 -10.28 3.22 -1.81
N LEU A 48 -11.35 2.52 -2.09
CA LEU A 48 -11.58 2.00 -3.44
C LEU A 48 -11.57 3.09 -4.52
N HIS A 49 -12.12 4.26 -4.22
CA HIS A 49 -12.14 5.35 -5.21
C HIS A 49 -10.75 5.86 -5.56
N LEU A 50 -9.82 5.85 -4.59
CA LEU A 50 -8.44 6.24 -4.86
C LEU A 50 -7.67 5.14 -5.59
N ALA A 51 -7.94 3.88 -5.25
CA ALA A 51 -7.37 2.75 -5.98
C ALA A 51 -7.81 2.77 -7.43
N ALA A 52 -9.09 3.07 -7.69
CA ALA A 52 -9.61 3.22 -9.04
C ALA A 52 -8.92 4.36 -9.78
N ALA A 53 -8.67 5.48 -9.11
CA ALA A 53 -7.98 6.62 -9.73
C ALA A 53 -6.55 6.25 -10.14
N VAL A 54 -5.84 5.50 -9.31
CA VAL A 54 -4.49 5.01 -9.62
C VAL A 54 -4.52 4.12 -10.87
N CYS A 55 -5.44 3.16 -10.89
CA CYS A 55 -5.56 2.24 -12.02
C CYS A 55 -5.96 2.97 -13.30
N ALA A 56 -6.83 3.97 -13.20
CA ALA A 56 -7.29 4.75 -14.35
C ALA A 56 -6.14 5.51 -15.01
N LYS A 57 -5.11 5.83 -14.26
CA LYS A 57 -3.92 6.51 -14.82
C LYS A 57 -2.95 5.56 -15.51
N GLY A 58 -3.19 4.26 -15.46
CA GLY A 58 -2.27 3.28 -16.00
C GLY A 58 -1.18 2.88 -15.03
N ALA A 59 -1.33 3.21 -13.76
CA ALA A 59 -0.43 2.76 -12.70
C ALA A 59 -0.93 1.45 -12.10
N GLN A 60 -0.06 0.77 -11.35
CA GLN A 60 -0.38 -0.49 -10.70
C GLN A 60 -0.60 -0.26 -9.21
N TRP A 61 -1.60 -0.93 -8.64
CA TRP A 61 -1.86 -0.87 -7.21
C TRP A 61 -1.62 -2.23 -6.55
N TYR A 62 -0.80 -2.23 -5.49
CA TYR A 62 -0.59 -3.39 -4.63
C TYR A 62 -1.15 -3.08 -3.27
N ALA A 63 -2.19 -3.81 -2.89
CA ALA A 63 -2.84 -3.62 -1.60
C ALA A 63 -2.09 -4.38 -0.51
N LEU A 64 -1.85 -3.71 0.61
CA LEU A 64 -1.28 -4.35 1.78
C LEU A 64 -2.36 -5.20 2.43
N GLN A 65 -2.12 -6.50 2.51
CA GLN A 65 -3.07 -7.47 3.06
C GLN A 65 -2.68 -7.80 4.49
N LEU A 66 -3.56 -7.47 5.42
CA LEU A 66 -3.38 -7.76 6.84
C LEU A 66 -4.43 -8.78 7.26
N PRO A 67 -4.04 -9.97 7.77
CA PRO A 67 -5.01 -10.85 8.38
C PRO A 67 -5.66 -10.11 9.55
N GLN A 68 -6.98 -10.07 9.58
CA GLN A 68 -7.69 -9.32 10.60
C GLN A 68 -8.04 -10.16 11.79
N GLU A 69 -7.73 -9.62 12.98
CA GLU A 69 -8.22 -10.16 14.24
C GLU A 69 -9.18 -9.11 14.81
N ALA A 70 -10.37 -9.55 15.18
CA ALA A 70 -11.43 -8.63 15.57
C ALA A 70 -11.03 -7.75 16.78
N GLU A 71 -10.35 -8.34 17.75
CA GLU A 71 -9.92 -7.63 18.97
C GLU A 71 -8.80 -6.62 18.72
N ARG A 72 -8.16 -6.70 17.56
CA ARG A 72 -7.08 -5.79 17.20
C ARG A 72 -7.46 -4.80 16.11
N ARG A 73 -8.73 -4.79 15.74
CA ARG A 73 -9.20 -3.87 14.71
C ARG A 73 -9.00 -2.42 15.16
N GLY A 74 -8.40 -1.61 14.30
CA GLY A 74 -8.09 -0.23 14.61
C GLY A 74 -6.79 -0.02 15.36
N SER A 75 -6.14 -1.08 15.80
CA SER A 75 -4.83 -1.00 16.44
C SER A 75 -3.73 -0.85 15.40
N GLU A 76 -2.65 -0.20 15.80
CA GLU A 76 -1.46 -0.14 14.97
C GLU A 76 -0.61 -1.39 15.24
N TYR A 77 -0.01 -1.91 14.18
CA TYR A 77 0.87 -3.07 14.27
C TYR A 77 2.31 -2.62 14.08
N SER A 78 3.22 -3.25 14.83
CA SER A 78 4.65 -3.08 14.58
C SER A 78 5.07 -3.91 13.36
N ALA A 79 6.26 -3.63 12.81
CA ALA A 79 6.79 -4.43 11.72
C ALA A 79 6.93 -5.89 12.11
N ALA A 80 7.35 -6.16 13.36
CA ALA A 80 7.49 -7.53 13.86
C ALA A 80 6.15 -8.26 13.91
N GLU A 81 5.09 -7.56 14.35
CA GLU A 81 3.75 -8.13 14.37
C GLU A 81 3.24 -8.42 12.96
N MET A 82 3.45 -7.50 12.03
CA MET A 82 3.05 -7.69 10.64
C MET A 82 3.77 -8.86 10.01
N ARG A 83 5.05 -9.01 10.30
CA ARG A 83 5.84 -10.13 9.82
C ARG A 83 5.31 -11.46 10.39
N ALA A 84 5.00 -11.48 11.68
CA ALA A 84 4.47 -12.67 12.33
C ALA A 84 3.07 -13.04 11.81
N MET A 85 2.27 -12.04 11.43
CA MET A 85 0.93 -12.26 10.87
C MET A 85 0.96 -12.78 9.44
N GLY A 86 2.09 -12.70 8.77
CA GLY A 86 2.19 -13.10 7.37
C GLY A 86 1.56 -12.10 6.42
N CYS A 87 1.77 -10.81 6.66
CA CYS A 87 1.28 -9.77 5.77
C CYS A 87 1.86 -9.93 4.36
N THR A 88 1.06 -9.64 3.36
CA THR A 88 1.45 -9.76 1.96
C THR A 88 0.99 -8.56 1.18
N LEU A 89 1.51 -8.45 -0.04
CA LEU A 89 1.04 -7.45 -1.00
C LEU A 89 0.32 -8.20 -2.12
N GLN A 90 -0.87 -7.73 -2.46
CA GLN A 90 -1.66 -8.32 -3.53
C GLN A 90 -2.00 -7.25 -4.56
N ARG A 91 -1.69 -7.53 -5.82
CA ARG A 91 -2.03 -6.61 -6.91
C ARG A 91 -3.50 -6.74 -7.25
N TYR A 92 -4.17 -5.59 -7.35
CA TYR A 92 -5.57 -5.51 -7.79
C TYR A 92 -5.69 -4.50 -8.90
N HIS A 93 -6.67 -4.71 -9.76
CA HIS A 93 -7.08 -3.71 -10.73
C HIS A 93 -8.51 -3.29 -10.41
N ILE A 94 -8.69 -2.02 -10.04
CA ILE A 94 -9.97 -1.47 -9.62
C ILE A 94 -10.42 -0.44 -10.65
N TYR A 95 -11.66 -0.52 -11.06
CA TYR A 95 -12.22 0.49 -11.96
C TYR A 95 -13.69 0.74 -11.58
N LYS A 96 -14.15 1.94 -11.91
CA LYS A 96 -15.56 2.29 -11.72
C LYS A 96 -16.37 1.81 -12.90
N THR A 97 -17.56 1.34 -12.59
CA THR A 97 -18.52 0.93 -13.64
C THR A 97 -19.45 2.06 -14.01
#